data_eac298cb2af7759ad4616c25de7e4a2a
#
_entry.id   eac298cb2af7759ad4616c25de7e4a2a
#
_cell.length_a   1.000
_cell.length_b   1.000
_cell.length_c   1.000
_cell.angle_alpha   90.00
_cell.angle_beta   90.00
_cell.angle_gamma   90.00
#
_symmetry.space_group_name_H-M   'P 1'
#
loop_
_entity.id
_entity.type
_entity.pdbx_description
1 polymer ?
#
loop_
_entity_poly.entity_id
_entity_poly.type
_entity_poly.pdbx_seq_one_letter_code
_entity_poly.pdbx_strand_id
1 'polypeptide(L)'
;MAYFRNLFATNPRPKFWLKTFLHLLTPGGFGYIRKLRAGRDRSYVHERDKHEVRYKHHGGGGWKSEKQGGLVKRDYVSYEEYLTHQKLKLDEMVKMKGGFSNFDIFDYRLKFYVRFRQLAKLLPFDAAILCCGARQGTEVDVLRDLGFCNARGIDLNPGPDNPLVNVGDMMKLDDPDNSLDLLYSNCIDHAFDLDQMIAEHSRALKPDGYLLYDIGVNMEGGGGPFEAISWDRTEDVVLRLLHKFRAVIRIERESQWLWVLVQGKQSD
;
A
#
# COMPACT_ATOMS: atom_id res chain seq x y z
N MET A 1 -6.51 20.28 -12.25
CA MET A 1 -7.88 20.82 -11.97
C MET A 1 -9.00 19.82 -12.23
N ALA A 2 -8.97 18.96 -13.25
CA ALA A 2 -9.99 17.91 -13.47
C ALA A 2 -10.06 16.89 -12.31
N TYR A 3 -8.94 16.53 -11.71
CA TYR A 3 -8.87 15.64 -10.55
C TYR A 3 -9.65 16.17 -9.35
N PHE A 4 -9.52 17.46 -9.02
CA PHE A 4 -10.26 18.09 -7.92
C PHE A 4 -11.77 18.18 -8.18
N ARG A 5 -12.19 18.46 -9.44
CA ARG A 5 -13.62 18.49 -9.79
C ARG A 5 -14.29 17.13 -9.59
N ASN A 6 -13.63 16.03 -9.94
CA ASN A 6 -14.16 14.68 -9.72
C ASN A 6 -14.20 14.30 -8.24
N LEU A 7 -13.26 14.79 -7.42
CA LEU A 7 -13.24 14.56 -5.97
C LEU A 7 -14.44 15.14 -5.25
N PHE A 8 -14.92 16.32 -5.65
CA PHE A 8 -16.09 16.98 -5.02
C PHE A 8 -17.44 16.46 -5.53
N ALA A 9 -17.48 15.73 -6.63
CA ALA A 9 -18.72 15.24 -7.24
C ALA A 9 -19.38 14.07 -6.48
N THR A 10 -18.68 13.43 -5.53
CA THR A 10 -19.20 12.33 -4.73
C THR A 10 -19.16 12.72 -3.26
N ASN A 11 -20.30 13.11 -2.71
CA ASN A 11 -20.58 13.48 -1.31
C ASN A 11 -19.50 13.01 -0.30
N PRO A 12 -18.38 13.72 -0.18
CA PRO A 12 -17.30 13.33 0.73
C PRO A 12 -17.71 13.65 2.16
N ARG A 13 -17.38 12.78 3.10
CA ARG A 13 -17.68 13.05 4.51
C ARG A 13 -16.93 14.30 4.98
N PRO A 14 -17.60 15.26 5.60
CA PRO A 14 -17.00 16.55 5.98
C PRO A 14 -15.73 16.38 6.83
N LYS A 15 -15.71 15.37 7.71
CA LYS A 15 -14.57 15.05 8.58
C LYS A 15 -13.30 14.70 7.78
N PHE A 16 -13.43 13.89 6.71
CA PHE A 16 -12.29 13.54 5.85
C PHE A 16 -11.67 14.79 5.22
N TRP A 17 -12.49 15.65 4.66
CA TRP A 17 -12.01 16.87 3.99
C TRP A 17 -11.38 17.84 4.94
N LEU A 18 -12.00 18.06 6.11
CA LEU A 18 -11.45 18.94 7.14
C LEU A 18 -10.06 18.48 7.57
N LYS A 19 -9.90 17.20 7.95
CA LYS A 19 -8.59 16.64 8.32
C LYS A 19 -7.58 16.75 7.19
N THR A 20 -7.98 16.41 5.97
CA THR A 20 -7.10 16.44 4.82
C THR A 20 -6.58 17.85 4.54
N PHE A 21 -7.45 18.86 4.53
CA PHE A 21 -7.04 20.24 4.30
C PHE A 21 -6.24 20.84 5.45
N LEU A 22 -6.41 20.38 6.68
CA LEU A 22 -5.57 20.84 7.81
C LEU A 22 -4.08 20.57 7.57
N HIS A 23 -3.73 19.50 6.86
CA HIS A 23 -2.34 19.22 6.48
C HIS A 23 -1.76 20.24 5.49
N LEU A 24 -2.60 20.96 4.74
CA LEU A 24 -2.16 22.04 3.85
C LEU A 24 -1.91 23.36 4.58
N LEU A 25 -2.45 23.54 5.79
CA LEU A 25 -2.26 24.76 6.60
C LEU A 25 -0.90 24.77 7.33
N THR A 26 0.00 23.87 6.97
CA THR A 26 1.36 23.79 7.47
C THR A 26 2.35 24.44 6.51
N PRO A 27 3.56 24.83 6.95
CA PRO A 27 4.59 25.36 6.05
C PRO A 27 4.90 24.43 4.86
N GLY A 28 4.88 23.11 5.08
CA GLY A 28 5.03 22.12 4.01
C GLY A 28 3.87 22.13 3.01
N GLY A 29 2.65 22.30 3.47
CA GLY A 29 1.44 22.42 2.64
C GLY A 29 1.45 23.67 1.76
N PHE A 30 1.88 24.81 2.29
CA PHE A 30 2.05 26.02 1.49
C PHE A 30 3.12 25.86 0.42
N GLY A 31 4.22 25.18 0.73
CA GLY A 31 5.25 24.81 -0.24
C GLY A 31 4.70 23.96 -1.39
N TYR A 32 3.78 23.06 -1.09
CA TYR A 32 3.09 22.24 -2.08
C TYR A 32 2.17 23.02 -3.01
N ILE A 33 1.29 23.86 -2.44
CA ILE A 33 0.41 24.72 -3.23
C ILE A 33 1.24 25.59 -4.20
N ARG A 34 2.39 26.08 -3.73
CA ARG A 34 3.33 26.83 -4.58
C ARG A 34 3.91 25.98 -5.71
N LYS A 35 4.25 24.70 -5.46
CA LYS A 35 4.73 23.76 -6.48
C LYS A 35 3.66 23.38 -7.48
N LEU A 36 2.41 23.18 -7.05
CA LEU A 36 1.26 22.95 -7.93
C LEU A 36 1.01 24.14 -8.87
N ARG A 37 1.04 25.37 -8.33
CA ARG A 37 0.89 26.60 -9.12
C ARG A 37 2.00 26.80 -10.13
N ALA A 38 3.20 26.32 -9.85
CA ALA A 38 4.34 26.40 -10.76
C ALA A 38 4.29 25.36 -11.91
N GLY A 39 3.19 24.59 -12.03
CA GLY A 39 3.00 23.62 -13.13
C GLY A 39 4.04 22.49 -13.15
N ARG A 40 4.77 22.28 -12.08
CA ARG A 40 5.72 21.17 -12.00
C ARG A 40 4.94 19.89 -11.85
N ASP A 41 4.83 19.16 -12.95
CA ASP A 41 4.25 17.84 -13.01
C ASP A 41 5.01 16.94 -12.00
N ARG A 42 4.30 16.51 -10.96
CA ARG A 42 4.75 15.48 -10.04
C ARG A 42 4.46 14.13 -10.67
N SER A 43 5.14 13.78 -11.74
CA SER A 43 5.26 12.38 -12.04
C SER A 43 6.06 11.75 -10.91
N TYR A 44 5.49 10.78 -10.24
CA TYR A 44 6.14 9.94 -9.20
C TYR A 44 7.47 9.34 -9.71
N VAL A 45 7.63 9.25 -11.02
CA VAL A 45 8.85 8.90 -11.76
C VAL A 45 10.03 9.79 -11.35
N HIS A 46 9.84 11.09 -11.17
CA HIS A 46 10.93 12.02 -10.87
C HIS A 46 11.45 11.91 -9.42
N GLU A 47 10.59 11.48 -8.49
CA GLU A 47 11.04 11.16 -7.11
C GLU A 47 11.70 9.78 -7.06
N ARG A 48 11.22 8.82 -7.85
CA ARG A 48 11.82 7.50 -7.97
C ARG A 48 13.23 7.57 -8.56
N ASP A 49 13.45 8.33 -9.62
CA ASP A 49 14.78 8.53 -10.22
C ASP A 49 15.77 9.15 -9.22
N LYS A 50 15.32 10.09 -8.40
CA LYS A 50 16.16 10.67 -7.33
C LYS A 50 16.39 9.68 -6.18
N HIS A 51 15.44 8.83 -5.89
CA HIS A 51 15.59 7.75 -4.92
C HIS A 51 16.49 6.64 -5.46
N GLU A 52 16.31 6.19 -6.70
CA GLU A 52 17.19 5.19 -7.34
C GLU A 52 18.65 5.61 -7.34
N VAL A 53 18.96 6.87 -7.67
CA VAL A 53 20.33 7.37 -7.63
C VAL A 53 20.91 7.39 -6.20
N ARG A 54 20.10 7.71 -5.18
CA ARG A 54 20.54 7.65 -3.78
C ARG A 54 20.69 6.22 -3.25
N TYR A 55 19.79 5.34 -3.64
CA TYR A 55 19.71 3.97 -3.12
C TYR A 55 20.68 2.99 -3.82
N LYS A 56 21.07 3.23 -5.06
CA LYS A 56 22.16 2.46 -5.70
C LYS A 56 23.45 2.48 -4.91
N HIS A 57 23.65 3.47 -4.05
CA HIS A 57 24.83 3.55 -3.16
C HIS A 57 24.64 2.84 -1.81
N HIS A 58 23.45 2.45 -1.39
CA HIS A 58 23.20 1.92 -0.04
C HIS A 58 22.64 0.50 0.04
N GLY A 59 22.51 -0.24 -1.05
CA GLY A 59 21.98 -1.60 -0.94
C GLY A 59 21.55 -2.27 -2.23
N GLY A 60 22.09 -1.87 -3.35
CA GLY A 60 21.78 -2.45 -4.66
C GLY A 60 22.25 -3.89 -4.90
N GLY A 61 22.72 -4.60 -3.86
CA GLY A 61 23.09 -6.00 -3.91
C GLY A 61 22.00 -6.92 -3.38
N GLY A 62 22.08 -8.19 -3.75
CA GLY A 62 21.25 -9.24 -3.14
C GLY A 62 19.99 -9.63 -3.91
N TRP A 63 19.87 -9.26 -5.19
CA TRP A 63 18.81 -9.79 -6.05
C TRP A 63 19.25 -11.10 -6.71
N LYS A 64 18.38 -12.12 -6.68
CA LYS A 64 18.61 -13.37 -7.40
C LYS A 64 18.62 -13.11 -8.89
N SER A 65 19.53 -13.78 -9.60
CA SER A 65 19.61 -13.70 -11.07
C SER A 65 18.49 -14.49 -11.75
N GLU A 66 17.90 -15.46 -11.06
CA GLU A 66 16.85 -16.33 -11.61
C GLU A 66 15.47 -15.73 -11.38
N LYS A 67 14.68 -15.68 -12.47
CA LYS A 67 13.26 -15.32 -12.42
C LYS A 67 12.42 -16.55 -12.13
N GLN A 68 11.56 -16.47 -11.13
CA GLN A 68 10.63 -17.53 -10.78
C GLN A 68 9.19 -17.10 -11.12
N GLY A 69 8.64 -17.64 -12.21
CA GLY A 69 7.28 -17.31 -12.63
C GLY A 69 7.05 -15.81 -12.85
N GLY A 70 7.98 -15.12 -13.52
CA GLY A 70 7.91 -13.68 -13.77
C GLY A 70 8.35 -12.77 -12.61
N LEU A 71 8.73 -13.36 -11.47
CA LEU A 71 9.21 -12.61 -10.30
C LEU A 71 10.71 -12.71 -10.14
N VAL A 72 11.35 -11.62 -9.70
CA VAL A 72 12.72 -11.61 -9.21
C VAL A 72 12.66 -11.40 -7.70
N LYS A 73 13.35 -12.24 -6.94
CA LYS A 73 13.38 -12.17 -5.48
C LYS A 73 14.73 -11.64 -5.00
N ARG A 74 14.71 -10.90 -3.88
CA ARG A 74 15.95 -10.59 -3.16
C ARG A 74 16.48 -11.86 -2.49
N ASP A 75 17.80 -11.97 -2.45
CA ASP A 75 18.47 -13.13 -1.86
C ASP A 75 18.66 -12.90 -0.35
N TYR A 76 17.74 -13.45 0.43
CA TYR A 76 17.85 -13.51 1.88
C TYR A 76 18.35 -14.89 2.30
N VAL A 77 19.28 -14.92 3.26
CA VAL A 77 19.78 -16.15 3.85
C VAL A 77 18.70 -16.84 4.70
N SER A 78 17.85 -16.05 5.35
CA SER A 78 16.78 -16.54 6.21
C SER A 78 15.60 -15.56 6.26
N TYR A 79 14.49 -16.05 6.82
CA TYR A 79 13.32 -15.20 7.08
C TYR A 79 13.61 -14.14 8.16
N GLU A 80 14.46 -14.43 9.13
CA GLU A 80 14.89 -13.49 10.17
C GLU A 80 15.70 -12.33 9.58
N GLU A 81 16.55 -12.61 8.60
CA GLU A 81 17.27 -11.56 7.87
C GLU A 81 16.29 -10.65 7.13
N TYR A 82 15.30 -11.23 6.42
CA TYR A 82 14.24 -10.47 5.78
C TYR A 82 13.50 -9.58 6.78
N LEU A 83 13.03 -10.14 7.91
CA LEU A 83 12.31 -9.37 8.94
C LEU A 83 13.16 -8.23 9.49
N THR A 84 14.44 -8.48 9.75
CA THR A 84 15.38 -7.46 10.22
C THR A 84 15.53 -6.35 9.20
N HIS A 85 15.71 -6.71 7.93
CA HIS A 85 15.84 -5.76 6.84
C HIS A 85 14.58 -4.87 6.67
N GLN A 86 13.40 -5.47 6.72
CA GLN A 86 12.14 -4.71 6.59
C GLN A 86 11.90 -3.77 7.78
N LYS A 87 12.24 -4.17 9.00
CA LYS A 87 12.09 -3.32 10.20
C LYS A 87 12.95 -2.06 10.14
N LEU A 88 14.12 -2.12 9.50
CA LEU A 88 15.00 -0.97 9.34
C LEU A 88 14.42 0.12 8.43
N LYS A 89 13.43 -0.20 7.61
CA LYS A 89 12.86 0.74 6.62
C LYS A 89 12.37 2.05 7.24
N LEU A 90 11.62 1.98 8.34
CA LEU A 90 11.10 3.17 8.99
C LEU A 90 12.25 4.01 9.57
N ASP A 91 13.19 3.36 10.26
CA ASP A 91 14.34 4.03 10.88
C ASP A 91 15.19 4.74 9.85
N GLU A 92 15.45 4.10 8.72
CA GLU A 92 16.21 4.71 7.62
C GLU A 92 15.44 5.88 6.97
N MET A 93 14.12 5.76 6.82
CA MET A 93 13.30 6.85 6.30
C MET A 93 13.28 8.06 7.24
N VAL A 94 13.22 7.83 8.55
CA VAL A 94 13.29 8.90 9.56
C VAL A 94 14.65 9.57 9.51
N LYS A 95 15.74 8.82 9.42
CA LYS A 95 17.10 9.38 9.29
C LYS A 95 17.27 10.22 8.02
N MET A 96 16.73 9.75 6.89
CA MET A 96 16.95 10.43 5.60
C MET A 96 16.02 11.63 5.36
N LYS A 97 14.79 11.58 5.85
CA LYS A 97 13.75 12.57 5.52
C LYS A 97 13.19 13.31 6.73
N GLY A 98 13.63 12.99 7.95
CA GLY A 98 13.01 13.48 9.16
C GLY A 98 11.60 12.95 9.42
N GLY A 99 11.25 11.82 8.78
CA GLY A 99 9.92 11.23 8.82
C GLY A 99 9.02 11.69 7.67
N PHE A 100 7.72 11.38 7.79
CA PHE A 100 6.72 11.80 6.80
C PHE A 100 6.33 13.25 7.05
N SER A 101 6.41 14.06 6.03
CA SER A 101 5.91 15.43 6.11
C SER A 101 4.38 15.46 6.11
N ASN A 102 3.79 16.51 6.65
CA ASN A 102 2.35 16.75 6.54
C ASN A 102 1.85 16.77 5.10
N PHE A 103 2.73 17.09 4.17
CA PHE A 103 2.46 17.04 2.75
C PHE A 103 2.35 15.60 2.21
N ASP A 104 3.24 14.70 2.60
CA ASP A 104 3.15 13.29 2.23
C ASP A 104 1.83 12.70 2.75
N ILE A 105 1.44 13.05 3.98
CA ILE A 105 0.16 12.62 4.55
C ILE A 105 -1.03 13.15 3.73
N PHE A 106 -1.01 14.43 3.33
CA PHE A 106 -2.07 15.00 2.49
C PHE A 106 -2.22 14.26 1.17
N ASP A 107 -1.10 14.01 0.46
CA ASP A 107 -1.10 13.32 -0.82
C ASP A 107 -1.58 11.87 -0.67
N TYR A 108 -1.10 11.14 0.35
CA TYR A 108 -1.56 9.78 0.66
C TYR A 108 -3.04 9.74 1.02
N ARG A 109 -3.55 10.68 1.80
CA ARG A 109 -4.97 10.76 2.14
C ARG A 109 -5.85 10.89 0.88
N LEU A 110 -5.46 11.73 -0.09
CA LEU A 110 -6.18 11.86 -1.35
C LEU A 110 -6.13 10.57 -2.18
N LYS A 111 -4.97 9.92 -2.26
CA LYS A 111 -4.82 8.63 -2.95
C LYS A 111 -5.73 7.57 -2.33
N PHE A 112 -5.68 7.40 -1.03
CA PHE A 112 -6.51 6.42 -0.34
C PHE A 112 -8.01 6.74 -0.43
N TYR A 113 -8.39 8.01 -0.40
CA TYR A 113 -9.79 8.40 -0.62
C TYR A 113 -10.30 7.91 -1.97
N VAL A 114 -9.54 8.09 -3.04
CA VAL A 114 -9.94 7.64 -4.38
C VAL A 114 -10.12 6.12 -4.42
N ARG A 115 -9.25 5.36 -3.74
CA ARG A 115 -9.33 3.90 -3.65
C ARG A 115 -10.53 3.42 -2.84
N PHE A 116 -10.77 4.05 -1.71
CA PHE A 116 -11.69 3.52 -0.71
C PHE A 116 -13.11 4.08 -0.78
N ARG A 117 -13.33 5.24 -1.43
CA ARG A 117 -14.64 5.91 -1.49
C ARG A 117 -15.78 5.02 -2.00
N GLN A 118 -15.48 4.03 -2.83
CA GLN A 118 -16.48 3.14 -3.40
C GLN A 118 -16.71 1.88 -2.57
N LEU A 119 -15.87 1.59 -1.58
CA LEU A 119 -16.03 0.42 -0.71
C LEU A 119 -17.36 0.44 0.05
N ALA A 120 -17.90 1.61 0.36
CA ALA A 120 -19.22 1.76 1.00
C ALA A 120 -20.41 1.24 0.15
N LYS A 121 -20.18 0.93 -1.13
CA LYS A 121 -21.15 0.25 -1.99
C LYS A 121 -21.04 -1.27 -1.92
N LEU A 122 -19.97 -1.79 -1.39
CA LEU A 122 -19.62 -3.21 -1.36
C LEU A 122 -19.65 -3.77 0.06
N LEU A 123 -19.36 -2.94 1.05
CA LEU A 123 -19.14 -3.35 2.44
C LEU A 123 -19.97 -2.51 3.41
N PRO A 124 -20.48 -3.10 4.49
CA PRO A 124 -21.06 -2.35 5.60
C PRO A 124 -19.98 -1.56 6.35
N PHE A 125 -20.38 -0.52 7.08
CA PHE A 125 -19.44 0.35 7.79
C PHE A 125 -18.77 -0.30 9.01
N ASP A 126 -19.31 -1.37 9.50
CA ASP A 126 -18.77 -2.21 10.56
C ASP A 126 -17.92 -3.40 10.04
N ALA A 127 -17.65 -3.43 8.73
CA ALA A 127 -16.82 -4.45 8.13
C ALA A 127 -15.45 -4.55 8.83
N ALA A 128 -14.97 -5.77 9.03
CA ALA A 128 -13.64 -6.07 9.54
C ALA A 128 -12.61 -5.85 8.42
N ILE A 129 -11.83 -4.77 8.51
CA ILE A 129 -10.86 -4.37 7.48
C ILE A 129 -9.45 -4.38 8.07
N LEU A 130 -8.53 -5.08 7.40
CA LEU A 130 -7.10 -5.08 7.72
C LEU A 130 -6.30 -4.40 6.61
N CYS A 131 -5.45 -3.43 6.99
CA CYS A 131 -4.43 -2.84 6.13
C CYS A 131 -3.06 -3.42 6.49
N CYS A 132 -2.42 -4.13 5.57
CA CYS A 132 -1.11 -4.74 5.74
C CYS A 132 0.01 -3.82 5.25
N GLY A 133 1.10 -3.69 6.04
CA GLY A 133 2.20 -2.77 5.77
C GLY A 133 1.80 -1.31 5.92
N ALA A 134 0.87 -1.05 6.87
CA ALA A 134 0.19 0.24 7.01
C ALA A 134 1.06 1.34 7.63
N ARG A 135 2.23 0.99 8.13
CA ARG A 135 3.22 1.91 8.70
C ARG A 135 2.62 2.89 9.70
N GLN A 136 2.35 4.14 9.29
CA GLN A 136 1.73 5.17 10.15
C GLN A 136 0.21 5.08 10.20
N GLY A 137 -0.42 4.29 9.32
CA GLY A 137 -1.87 4.08 9.29
C GLY A 137 -2.66 5.17 8.58
N THR A 138 -2.07 5.90 7.62
CA THR A 138 -2.82 6.92 6.86
C THR A 138 -4.02 6.31 6.13
N GLU A 139 -3.89 5.11 5.56
CA GLU A 139 -4.97 4.33 4.94
C GLU A 139 -6.06 3.96 5.94
N VAL A 140 -5.66 3.52 7.14
CA VAL A 140 -6.61 3.20 8.23
C VAL A 140 -7.38 4.44 8.66
N ASP A 141 -6.70 5.57 8.82
CA ASP A 141 -7.32 6.85 9.19
C ASP A 141 -8.33 7.30 8.12
N VAL A 142 -7.99 7.14 6.84
CA VAL A 142 -8.92 7.44 5.74
C VAL A 142 -10.13 6.52 5.75
N LEU A 143 -9.96 5.22 5.94
CA LEU A 143 -11.07 4.27 6.05
C LEU A 143 -12.00 4.63 7.21
N ARG A 144 -11.45 4.95 8.39
CA ARG A 144 -12.24 5.38 9.55
C ARG A 144 -12.98 6.70 9.31
N ASP A 145 -12.36 7.65 8.63
CA ASP A 145 -13.01 8.90 8.24
C ASP A 145 -14.11 8.69 7.20
N LEU A 146 -14.00 7.67 6.34
CA LEU A 146 -15.06 7.22 5.44
C LEU A 146 -16.18 6.43 6.15
N GLY A 147 -15.96 6.03 7.40
CA GLY A 147 -16.93 5.40 8.29
C GLY A 147 -16.73 3.94 8.59
N PHE A 148 -15.69 3.33 8.07
CA PHE A 148 -15.33 1.95 8.40
C PHE A 148 -14.67 1.89 9.78
N CYS A 149 -15.51 1.78 10.83
CA CYS A 149 -15.04 1.94 12.22
C CYS A 149 -14.09 0.82 12.69
N ASN A 150 -14.19 -0.38 12.10
CA ASN A 150 -13.36 -1.54 12.43
C ASN A 150 -12.12 -1.69 11.54
N ALA A 151 -11.77 -0.65 10.77
CA ALA A 151 -10.51 -0.65 10.02
C ALA A 151 -9.32 -0.53 10.99
N ARG A 152 -8.32 -1.38 10.79
CA ARG A 152 -7.05 -1.41 11.54
C ARG A 152 -5.88 -1.75 10.63
N GLY A 153 -4.68 -1.51 11.09
CA GLY A 153 -3.46 -1.80 10.34
C GLY A 153 -2.50 -2.70 11.11
N ILE A 154 -1.61 -3.34 10.35
CA ILE A 154 -0.41 -4.00 10.85
C ILE A 154 0.81 -3.57 10.06
N ASP A 155 1.96 -3.53 10.72
CA ASP A 155 3.28 -3.29 10.12
C ASP A 155 4.36 -3.96 10.98
N LEU A 156 5.49 -4.34 10.40
CA LEU A 156 6.64 -4.87 11.16
C LEU A 156 7.27 -3.80 12.07
N ASN A 157 7.13 -2.54 11.70
CA ASN A 157 7.61 -1.39 12.48
C ASN A 157 6.64 -0.20 12.30
N PRO A 158 5.52 -0.15 13.04
CA PRO A 158 4.54 0.93 12.96
C PRO A 158 5.02 2.24 13.60
N GLY A 159 6.20 2.24 14.22
CA GLY A 159 6.67 3.32 15.08
C GLY A 159 6.08 3.27 16.49
N PRO A 160 6.57 4.12 17.40
CA PRO A 160 6.11 4.14 18.79
C PRO A 160 4.68 4.70 18.87
N ASP A 161 3.91 4.19 19.83
CA ASP A 161 2.59 4.69 20.23
C ASP A 161 1.58 4.91 19.08
N ASN A 162 1.58 4.01 18.09
CA ASN A 162 0.70 4.12 16.94
C ASN A 162 -0.72 3.57 17.27
N PRO A 163 -1.76 4.44 17.35
CA PRO A 163 -3.11 4.00 17.72
C PRO A 163 -3.88 3.34 16.57
N LEU A 164 -3.33 3.33 15.36
CA LEU A 164 -3.99 2.85 14.14
C LEU A 164 -3.42 1.53 13.65
N VAL A 165 -2.15 1.25 13.99
CA VAL A 165 -1.37 0.15 13.42
C VAL A 165 -0.67 -0.60 14.55
N ASN A 166 -0.92 -1.90 14.62
CA ASN A 166 -0.23 -2.81 15.54
C ASN A 166 1.02 -3.40 14.88
N VAL A 167 1.95 -3.87 15.69
CA VAL A 167 3.04 -4.71 15.18
C VAL A 167 2.44 -6.00 14.64
N GLY A 168 2.81 -6.38 13.44
CA GLY A 168 2.32 -7.61 12.80
C GLY A 168 3.02 -7.88 11.49
N ASP A 169 2.98 -9.14 11.08
CA ASP A 169 3.61 -9.63 9.86
C ASP A 169 2.55 -10.00 8.82
N MET A 170 2.59 -9.35 7.65
CA MET A 170 1.65 -9.63 6.56
C MET A 170 1.81 -11.02 5.94
N MET A 171 2.94 -11.71 6.22
CA MET A 171 3.20 -13.07 5.79
C MET A 171 2.62 -14.11 6.76
N LYS A 172 2.24 -13.67 7.97
CA LYS A 172 1.70 -14.52 9.03
C LYS A 172 0.76 -13.70 9.90
N LEU A 173 -0.52 -13.70 9.54
CA LEU A 173 -1.55 -12.93 10.22
C LEU A 173 -2.00 -13.63 11.51
N ASP A 174 -2.19 -12.85 12.56
CA ASP A 174 -2.80 -13.33 13.81
C ASP A 174 -4.33 -13.48 13.68
N ASP A 175 -4.90 -13.05 12.56
CA ASP A 175 -6.33 -13.11 12.28
C ASP A 175 -6.80 -14.56 12.09
N PRO A 176 -7.94 -14.94 12.69
CA PRO A 176 -8.55 -16.23 12.43
C PRO A 176 -8.93 -16.43 10.97
N ASP A 177 -9.07 -17.69 10.57
CA ASP A 177 -9.62 -18.05 9.26
C ASP A 177 -11.00 -17.41 9.08
N ASN A 178 -11.27 -16.92 7.87
CA ASN A 178 -12.59 -16.41 7.49
C ASN A 178 -13.13 -15.27 8.37
N SER A 179 -12.26 -14.41 8.90
CA SER A 179 -12.63 -13.35 9.84
C SER A 179 -12.74 -11.95 9.21
N LEU A 180 -12.02 -11.69 8.12
CA LEU A 180 -11.94 -10.37 7.51
C LEU A 180 -12.90 -10.21 6.33
N ASP A 181 -13.52 -9.03 6.23
CA ASP A 181 -14.35 -8.64 5.07
C ASP A 181 -13.52 -8.04 3.95
N LEU A 182 -12.46 -7.31 4.29
CA LEU A 182 -11.51 -6.72 3.34
C LEU A 182 -10.09 -6.76 3.90
N LEU A 183 -9.15 -7.12 3.04
CA LEU A 183 -7.73 -6.93 3.27
C LEU A 183 -7.16 -5.98 2.20
N TYR A 184 -6.39 -4.99 2.63
CA TYR A 184 -5.73 -4.02 1.77
C TYR A 184 -4.22 -4.06 1.96
N SER A 185 -3.45 -3.98 0.86
CA SER A 185 -2.00 -3.73 0.91
C SER A 185 -1.52 -2.95 -0.32
N ASN A 186 -0.57 -2.04 -0.09
CA ASN A 186 0.16 -1.29 -1.12
C ASN A 186 1.67 -1.54 -1.07
N CYS A 187 2.08 -2.60 -0.40
CA CYS A 187 3.50 -2.92 -0.20
C CYS A 187 3.81 -4.39 -0.54
N ILE A 188 3.13 -4.95 -1.54
CA ILE A 188 3.31 -6.34 -1.94
C ILE A 188 4.70 -6.65 -2.48
N ASP A 189 5.41 -5.64 -2.98
CA ASP A 189 6.81 -5.66 -3.38
C ASP A 189 7.78 -5.89 -2.20
N HIS A 190 7.29 -5.76 -0.97
CA HIS A 190 8.01 -6.05 0.26
C HIS A 190 7.78 -7.48 0.78
N ALA A 191 6.95 -8.29 0.14
CA ALA A 191 6.71 -9.66 0.58
C ALA A 191 7.95 -10.55 0.41
N PHE A 192 8.23 -11.38 1.41
CA PHE A 192 9.27 -12.42 1.31
C PHE A 192 8.90 -13.47 0.24
N ASP A 193 7.64 -13.88 0.23
CA ASP A 193 7.06 -14.76 -0.77
C ASP A 193 5.64 -14.32 -1.10
N LEU A 194 5.41 -13.92 -2.36
CA LEU A 194 4.13 -13.39 -2.81
C LEU A 194 3.02 -14.45 -2.78
N ASP A 195 3.32 -15.69 -3.17
CA ASP A 195 2.32 -16.76 -3.21
C ASP A 195 1.90 -17.15 -1.79
N GLN A 196 2.85 -17.21 -0.84
CA GLN A 196 2.55 -17.44 0.56
C GLN A 196 1.72 -16.28 1.14
N MET A 197 2.07 -15.05 0.83
CA MET A 197 1.31 -13.88 1.28
C MET A 197 -0.13 -13.91 0.76
N ILE A 198 -0.33 -14.19 -0.53
CA ILE A 198 -1.68 -14.28 -1.12
C ILE A 198 -2.48 -15.43 -0.48
N ALA A 199 -1.84 -16.57 -0.20
CA ALA A 199 -2.49 -17.70 0.46
C ALA A 199 -2.91 -17.34 1.91
N GLU A 200 -2.04 -16.66 2.67
CA GLU A 200 -2.32 -16.22 4.02
C GLU A 200 -3.44 -15.16 4.07
N HIS A 201 -3.40 -14.19 3.15
CA HIS A 201 -4.46 -13.20 3.02
C HIS A 201 -5.80 -13.85 2.62
N SER A 202 -5.76 -14.84 1.71
CA SER A 202 -6.95 -15.62 1.37
C SER A 202 -7.48 -16.40 2.57
N ARG A 203 -6.62 -17.00 3.41
CA ARG A 203 -7.02 -17.73 4.61
C ARG A 203 -7.84 -16.85 5.56
N ALA A 204 -7.32 -15.66 5.86
CA ALA A 204 -7.94 -14.74 6.81
C ALA A 204 -9.23 -14.09 6.29
N LEU A 205 -9.39 -13.92 4.98
CA LEU A 205 -10.60 -13.37 4.36
C LEU A 205 -11.77 -14.33 4.50
N LYS A 206 -12.99 -13.80 4.66
CA LYS A 206 -14.25 -14.53 4.55
C LYS A 206 -14.41 -15.15 3.15
N PRO A 207 -15.26 -16.19 2.98
CA PRO A 207 -15.46 -16.82 1.66
C PRO A 207 -15.81 -15.84 0.54
N ASP A 208 -16.62 -14.81 0.82
CA ASP A 208 -16.97 -13.74 -0.12
C ASP A 208 -16.25 -12.42 0.16
N GLY A 209 -15.19 -12.47 0.95
CA GLY A 209 -14.36 -11.31 1.29
C GLY A 209 -13.62 -10.72 0.11
N TYR A 210 -13.13 -9.52 0.28
CA TYR A 210 -12.43 -8.75 -0.75
C TYR A 210 -10.94 -8.63 -0.46
N LEU A 211 -10.13 -8.72 -1.50
CA LEU A 211 -8.71 -8.36 -1.46
C LEU A 211 -8.49 -7.16 -2.39
N LEU A 212 -7.91 -6.09 -1.86
CA LEU A 212 -7.52 -4.91 -2.63
C LEU A 212 -6.01 -4.71 -2.54
N TYR A 213 -5.34 -4.85 -3.67
CA TYR A 213 -3.91 -4.58 -3.79
C TYR A 213 -3.64 -3.35 -4.66
N ASP A 214 -2.71 -2.50 -4.20
CA ASP A 214 -2.03 -1.53 -5.04
C ASP A 214 -0.73 -2.17 -5.53
N ILE A 215 -0.64 -2.43 -6.82
CA ILE A 215 0.48 -3.10 -7.46
C ILE A 215 1.32 -2.05 -8.20
N GLY A 216 2.60 -1.94 -7.89
CA GLY A 216 3.52 -1.09 -8.65
C GLY A 216 3.65 -1.60 -10.09
N VAL A 217 3.65 -0.69 -11.05
CA VAL A 217 3.97 -1.00 -12.46
C VAL A 217 5.39 -0.57 -12.76
N ASN A 218 6.01 -1.20 -13.78
CA ASN A 218 7.40 -0.93 -14.19
C ASN A 218 8.41 -1.24 -13.07
N MET A 219 8.29 -2.42 -12.48
CA MET A 219 9.20 -2.93 -11.45
C MET A 219 10.39 -3.71 -12.03
N GLU A 220 10.68 -3.52 -13.32
CA GLU A 220 11.74 -4.22 -14.04
C GLU A 220 13.14 -3.95 -13.44
N GLY A 221 13.96 -4.99 -13.46
CA GLY A 221 15.37 -4.86 -13.06
C GLY A 221 15.65 -4.86 -11.56
N GLY A 222 14.68 -5.24 -10.74
CA GLY A 222 14.77 -5.24 -9.28
C GLY A 222 14.18 -3.98 -8.67
N GLY A 223 13.95 -4.04 -7.36
CA GLY A 223 13.38 -2.94 -6.58
C GLY A 223 14.45 -2.03 -5.97
N GLY A 224 14.01 -1.08 -5.14
CA GLY A 224 14.85 -0.25 -4.32
C GLY A 224 15.49 -1.01 -3.16
N PRO A 225 15.95 -0.31 -2.12
CA PRO A 225 16.74 -0.93 -1.04
C PRO A 225 15.91 -1.87 -0.16
N PHE A 226 14.61 -1.69 -0.08
CA PHE A 226 13.74 -2.43 0.84
C PHE A 226 12.74 -3.36 0.17
N GLU A 227 12.57 -3.27 -1.15
CA GLU A 227 11.75 -4.24 -1.87
C GLU A 227 12.38 -5.64 -1.80
N ALA A 228 11.56 -6.64 -1.56
CA ALA A 228 11.97 -8.05 -1.46
C ALA A 228 11.68 -8.83 -2.74
N ILE A 229 10.69 -8.38 -3.51
CA ILE A 229 10.34 -8.93 -4.81
C ILE A 229 10.11 -7.82 -5.83
N SER A 230 10.32 -8.15 -7.09
CA SER A 230 10.03 -7.29 -8.23
C SER A 230 9.48 -8.17 -9.37
N TRP A 231 8.85 -7.54 -10.36
CA TRP A 231 8.26 -8.22 -11.51
C TRP A 231 8.45 -7.40 -12.78
N ASP A 232 8.61 -8.09 -13.90
CA ASP A 232 8.71 -7.43 -15.20
C ASP A 232 7.31 -7.02 -15.71
N ARG A 233 6.32 -7.88 -15.45
CA ARG A 233 4.96 -7.69 -15.92
C ARG A 233 3.99 -7.70 -14.74
N THR A 234 3.23 -6.63 -14.60
CA THR A 234 2.22 -6.52 -13.54
C THR A 234 1.15 -7.62 -13.65
N GLU A 235 0.91 -8.10 -14.88
CA GLU A 235 -0.01 -9.19 -15.17
C GLU A 235 0.38 -10.49 -14.44
N ASP A 236 1.68 -10.75 -14.25
CA ASP A 236 2.14 -11.95 -13.54
C ASP A 236 1.69 -11.94 -12.06
N VAL A 237 1.60 -10.77 -11.46
CA VAL A 237 1.02 -10.59 -10.12
C VAL A 237 -0.49 -10.79 -10.14
N VAL A 238 -1.19 -10.19 -11.12
CA VAL A 238 -2.65 -10.32 -11.25
C VAL A 238 -3.06 -11.77 -11.47
N LEU A 239 -2.35 -12.52 -12.32
CA LEU A 239 -2.65 -13.93 -12.57
C LEU A 239 -2.53 -14.77 -11.30
N ARG A 240 -1.57 -14.47 -10.41
CA ARG A 240 -1.44 -15.17 -9.10
C ARG A 240 -2.68 -14.93 -8.21
N LEU A 241 -3.23 -13.72 -8.22
CA LEU A 241 -4.50 -13.46 -7.53
C LEU A 241 -5.64 -14.31 -8.09
N LEU A 242 -5.73 -14.44 -9.42
CA LEU A 242 -6.79 -15.20 -10.08
C LEU A 242 -6.74 -16.71 -9.78
N HIS A 243 -5.61 -17.25 -9.34
CA HIS A 243 -5.52 -18.62 -8.85
C HIS A 243 -6.18 -18.82 -7.48
N LYS A 244 -6.42 -17.75 -6.71
CA LYS A 244 -6.96 -17.83 -5.34
C LYS A 244 -8.33 -17.15 -5.19
N PHE A 245 -8.73 -16.32 -6.14
CA PHE A 245 -9.98 -15.56 -6.07
C PHE A 245 -10.86 -15.81 -7.30
N ARG A 246 -12.19 -15.86 -7.07
CA ARG A 246 -13.18 -16.21 -8.10
C ARG A 246 -13.49 -15.10 -9.10
N ALA A 247 -13.43 -13.85 -8.62
CA ALA A 247 -13.87 -12.72 -9.43
C ALA A 247 -12.93 -11.52 -9.30
N VAL A 248 -12.64 -10.90 -10.44
CA VAL A 248 -12.08 -9.55 -10.48
C VAL A 248 -13.24 -8.56 -10.49
N ILE A 249 -13.35 -7.76 -9.44
CA ILE A 249 -14.37 -6.73 -9.31
C ILE A 249 -13.93 -5.47 -10.03
N ARG A 250 -12.63 -5.15 -9.96
CA ARG A 250 -12.10 -3.92 -10.51
C ARG A 250 -10.61 -4.01 -10.78
N ILE A 251 -10.18 -3.45 -11.90
CA ILE A 251 -8.78 -3.12 -12.18
C ILE A 251 -8.76 -1.66 -12.65
N GLU A 252 -7.99 -0.82 -11.96
CA GLU A 252 -7.80 0.58 -12.33
C GLU A 252 -6.32 0.95 -12.29
N ARG A 253 -5.87 1.64 -13.33
CA ARG A 253 -4.51 2.17 -13.39
C ARG A 253 -4.51 3.66 -13.07
N GLU A 254 -3.67 4.06 -12.13
CA GLU A 254 -3.37 5.45 -11.86
C GLU A 254 -1.85 5.64 -11.80
N SER A 255 -1.29 6.33 -12.79
CA SER A 255 0.15 6.56 -12.91
C SER A 255 0.94 5.24 -12.88
N GLN A 256 1.72 5.02 -11.84
CA GLN A 256 2.57 3.82 -11.64
C GLN A 256 1.92 2.74 -10.78
N TRP A 257 0.63 2.87 -10.48
CA TRP A 257 -0.11 1.94 -9.64
C TRP A 257 -1.23 1.28 -10.42
N LEU A 258 -1.38 0.00 -10.21
CA LEU A 258 -2.52 -0.79 -10.66
C LEU A 258 -3.29 -1.24 -9.43
N TRP A 259 -4.56 -0.81 -9.29
CA TRP A 259 -5.41 -1.28 -8.22
C TRP A 259 -6.19 -2.48 -8.70
N VAL A 260 -6.07 -3.55 -7.95
CA VAL A 260 -6.76 -4.80 -8.25
C VAL A 260 -7.63 -5.16 -7.06
N LEU A 261 -8.94 -5.10 -7.25
CA LEU A 261 -9.94 -5.57 -6.31
C LEU A 261 -10.49 -6.90 -6.79
N VAL A 262 -10.26 -7.93 -6.00
CA VAL A 262 -10.80 -9.27 -6.24
C VAL A 262 -11.73 -9.68 -5.11
N GLN A 263 -12.63 -10.63 -5.38
CA GLN A 263 -13.63 -11.12 -4.42
C GLN A 263 -13.74 -12.64 -4.46
N GLY A 264 -14.02 -13.18 -3.29
CA GLY A 264 -14.40 -14.58 -3.09
C GLY A 264 -13.26 -15.53 -3.30
N LYS A 265 -13.09 -16.49 -2.40
CA LYS A 265 -12.09 -17.52 -2.53
C LYS A 265 -12.45 -18.51 -3.63
N GLN A 266 -11.45 -19.02 -4.36
CA GLN A 266 -11.63 -20.23 -5.13
C GLN A 266 -11.97 -21.39 -4.18
N SER A 267 -12.90 -22.27 -4.58
CA SER A 267 -13.07 -23.55 -3.89
C SER A 267 -11.88 -24.43 -4.25
N ASP A 268 -11.27 -25.03 -3.25
CA ASP A 268 -10.20 -26.00 -3.45
C ASP A 268 -10.71 -27.21 -4.23
#